data_e3a2fed35586ef55bb581faada92db39
#
_entry.id   e3a2fed35586ef55bb581faada92db39
#
_cell.length_a   1.000
_cell.length_b   1.000
_cell.length_c   1.000
_cell.angle_alpha   90.00
_cell.angle_beta   90.00
_cell.angle_gamma   90.00
#
_symmetry.space_group_name_H-M   'P 1'
#
loop_
_entity.id
_entity.type
_entity.pdbx_description
1 polymer ?
#
loop_
_entity_poly.entity_id
_entity_poly.type
_entity_poly.pdbx_seq_one_letter_code
_entity_poly.pdbx_strand_id
1 'polypeptide(L)'
;MPATPRSRPPNPHSLITDPRSPIAFLITDCPQPATLADEYLNLLQSHGCSHLVRCCDPAAYDPTPLKKSGIVVLDWYFEDGSTPPDSVVLSLRDLISSLPPSSTLALHCVSGIGRAPVLVAAALVDQGIDPTDAVDLVRKHRRGALNRKQLAWLVDDDGGLKKLNKKNKKKGVLGKLFGRK
;
A
#
# COMPACT_ATOMS: atom_id res chain seq x y z
N MET A 1 37.93 1.87 -17.62
CA MET A 1 36.66 2.37 -18.18
C MET A 1 35.73 2.67 -17.01
N PRO A 2 35.28 3.90 -16.76
CA PRO A 2 34.32 4.18 -15.73
C PRO A 2 32.99 3.52 -16.10
N ALA A 3 32.41 2.77 -15.16
CA ALA A 3 31.10 2.15 -15.32
C ALA A 3 30.07 3.26 -15.55
N THR A 4 29.34 3.23 -16.65
CA THR A 4 28.19 4.09 -16.89
C THR A 4 27.19 3.93 -15.72
N PRO A 5 26.72 5.02 -15.10
CA PRO A 5 25.67 4.91 -14.09
C PRO A 5 24.47 4.22 -14.72
N ARG A 6 24.04 3.09 -14.16
CA ARG A 6 22.81 2.43 -14.58
C ARG A 6 21.67 3.43 -14.37
N SER A 7 21.10 3.90 -15.45
CA SER A 7 19.90 4.74 -15.39
C SER A 7 18.83 3.99 -14.58
N ARG A 8 18.29 4.66 -13.57
CA ARG A 8 17.17 4.10 -12.80
C ARG A 8 16.04 3.81 -13.79
N PRO A 9 15.43 2.61 -13.78
CA PRO A 9 14.35 2.32 -14.70
C PRO A 9 13.23 3.35 -14.51
N PRO A 10 12.51 3.75 -15.57
CA PRO A 10 11.34 4.57 -15.45
C PRO A 10 10.33 3.82 -14.55
N ASN A 11 9.71 4.52 -13.61
CA ASN A 11 8.74 3.96 -12.65
C ASN A 11 9.27 2.72 -11.88
N PRO A 12 10.25 2.86 -10.99
CA PRO A 12 10.72 1.75 -10.15
C PRO A 12 9.53 1.15 -9.38
N HIS A 13 9.37 -0.15 -9.48
CA HIS A 13 8.25 -0.86 -8.86
C HIS A 13 8.70 -2.16 -8.20
N SER A 14 7.84 -2.69 -7.34
CA SER A 14 8.03 -3.99 -6.67
C SER A 14 6.69 -4.68 -6.51
N LEU A 15 6.57 -5.88 -7.05
CA LEU A 15 5.41 -6.74 -6.85
C LEU A 15 5.65 -7.58 -5.59
N ILE A 16 4.71 -7.54 -4.66
CA ILE A 16 4.74 -8.30 -3.41
C ILE A 16 3.58 -9.29 -3.42
N THR A 17 3.91 -10.57 -3.27
CA THR A 17 2.97 -11.67 -3.20
C THR A 17 3.27 -12.55 -2.00
N ASP A 18 2.25 -13.10 -1.36
CA ASP A 18 2.36 -14.12 -0.32
C ASP A 18 1.17 -15.09 -0.45
N PRO A 19 1.37 -16.40 -0.31
CA PRO A 19 0.28 -17.40 -0.43
C PRO A 19 -0.87 -17.19 0.56
N ARG A 20 -0.63 -16.51 1.68
CA ARG A 20 -1.65 -16.18 2.69
C ARG A 20 -2.48 -14.95 2.31
N SER A 21 -2.00 -14.15 1.36
CA SER A 21 -2.71 -12.97 0.87
C SER A 21 -3.61 -13.32 -0.30
N PRO A 22 -4.90 -12.94 -0.27
CA PRO A 22 -5.81 -13.16 -1.39
C PRO A 22 -5.50 -12.30 -2.61
N ILE A 23 -4.69 -11.24 -2.45
CA ILE A 23 -4.31 -10.30 -3.51
C ILE A 23 -2.80 -10.04 -3.50
N ALA A 24 -2.28 -9.56 -4.63
CA ALA A 24 -0.93 -9.04 -4.74
C ALA A 24 -0.89 -7.52 -4.52
N PHE A 25 0.27 -6.98 -4.14
CA PHE A 25 0.50 -5.56 -3.98
C PHE A 25 1.62 -5.07 -4.90
N LEU A 26 1.35 -4.03 -5.68
CA LEU A 26 2.34 -3.37 -6.52
C LEU A 26 2.75 -2.03 -5.89
N ILE A 27 3.94 -1.95 -5.32
CA ILE A 27 4.48 -0.69 -4.80
C ILE A 27 5.26 0.01 -5.90
N THR A 28 4.96 1.28 -6.15
CA THR A 28 5.70 2.09 -7.11
C THR A 28 6.21 3.41 -6.50
N ASP A 29 7.12 4.08 -7.21
CA ASP A 29 7.40 5.49 -6.99
C ASP A 29 6.23 6.33 -7.54
N CYS A 30 6.16 7.61 -7.17
CA CYS A 30 5.25 8.55 -7.80
C CYS A 30 5.57 8.66 -9.29
N PRO A 31 4.59 8.48 -10.18
CA PRO A 31 4.82 8.64 -11.60
C PRO A 31 5.13 10.11 -11.95
N GLN A 32 5.88 10.30 -13.02
CA GLN A 32 6.04 11.63 -13.59
C GLN A 32 4.83 11.95 -14.50
N PRO A 33 4.36 13.21 -14.52
CA PRO A 33 3.23 13.59 -15.37
C PRO A 33 3.46 13.23 -16.86
N ALA A 34 4.69 13.36 -17.34
CA ALA A 34 5.04 13.09 -18.75
C ALA A 34 4.91 11.61 -19.15
N THR A 35 5.05 10.66 -18.21
CA THR A 35 5.00 9.21 -18.48
C THR A 35 3.73 8.55 -17.95
N LEU A 36 2.81 9.35 -17.40
CA LEU A 36 1.64 8.85 -16.69
C LEU A 36 0.67 8.08 -17.60
N ALA A 37 0.38 8.64 -18.78
CA ALA A 37 -0.61 8.10 -19.71
C ALA A 37 -0.11 6.89 -20.51
N ASP A 38 1.20 6.70 -20.59
CA ASP A 38 1.82 5.65 -21.38
C ASP A 38 2.52 4.63 -20.47
N GLU A 39 3.74 4.93 -20.03
CA GLU A 39 4.57 3.94 -19.33
C GLU A 39 3.96 3.52 -17.99
N TYR A 40 3.44 4.47 -17.21
CA TYR A 40 2.88 4.14 -15.89
C TYR A 40 1.53 3.43 -16.01
N LEU A 41 0.66 3.85 -16.92
CA LEU A 41 -0.59 3.16 -17.21
C LEU A 41 -0.32 1.73 -17.69
N ASN A 42 0.61 1.54 -18.63
CA ASN A 42 1.00 0.22 -19.12
C ASN A 42 1.55 -0.67 -17.99
N LEU A 43 2.33 -0.10 -17.06
CA LEU A 43 2.79 -0.81 -15.87
C LEU A 43 1.62 -1.33 -15.02
N LEU A 44 0.65 -0.48 -14.71
CA LEU A 44 -0.53 -0.87 -13.93
C LEU A 44 -1.34 -1.95 -14.64
N GLN A 45 -1.58 -1.80 -15.94
CA GLN A 45 -2.36 -2.74 -16.74
C GLN A 45 -1.64 -4.10 -16.88
N SER A 46 -0.32 -4.10 -17.09
CA SER A 46 0.46 -5.35 -17.20
C SER A 46 0.46 -6.19 -15.92
N HIS A 47 0.19 -5.54 -14.76
CA HIS A 47 0.02 -6.23 -13.49
C HIS A 47 -1.45 -6.46 -13.11
N GLY A 48 -2.39 -6.18 -14.00
CA GLY A 48 -3.83 -6.36 -13.75
C GLY A 48 -4.39 -5.45 -12.66
N CYS A 49 -3.78 -4.28 -12.44
CA CYS A 49 -4.24 -3.34 -11.43
C CYS A 49 -5.50 -2.61 -11.89
N SER A 50 -6.58 -2.72 -11.14
CA SER A 50 -7.81 -1.93 -11.34
C SER A 50 -7.89 -0.73 -10.38
N HIS A 51 -7.13 -0.76 -9.29
CA HIS A 51 -7.12 0.26 -8.26
C HIS A 51 -5.70 0.74 -7.97
N LEU A 52 -5.56 2.04 -7.74
CA LEU A 52 -4.33 2.71 -7.35
C LEU A 52 -4.58 3.57 -6.12
N VAL A 53 -3.86 3.29 -5.04
CA VAL A 53 -3.85 4.12 -3.83
C VAL A 53 -2.69 5.10 -3.89
N ARG A 54 -3.00 6.39 -3.86
CA ARG A 54 -2.04 7.50 -3.87
C ARG A 54 -1.87 8.05 -2.46
N CYS A 55 -0.71 7.78 -1.83
CA CYS A 55 -0.41 8.20 -0.44
C CYS A 55 0.33 9.54 -0.35
N CYS A 56 0.70 10.14 -1.48
CA CYS A 56 1.32 11.47 -1.55
C CYS A 56 0.30 12.56 -1.85
N ASP A 57 0.79 13.81 -1.92
CA ASP A 57 -0.05 14.96 -2.25
C ASP A 57 -0.81 14.72 -3.57
N PRO A 58 -2.15 14.89 -3.59
CA PRO A 58 -2.94 14.81 -4.80
C PRO A 58 -2.52 15.77 -5.91
N ALA A 59 -1.86 16.89 -5.57
CA ALA A 59 -1.33 17.84 -6.54
C ALA A 59 -0.09 17.33 -7.30
N ALA A 60 0.48 16.16 -6.94
CA ALA A 60 1.67 15.63 -7.59
C ALA A 60 1.47 15.36 -9.11
N TYR A 61 0.26 14.98 -9.51
CA TYR A 61 -0.13 14.82 -10.91
C TYR A 61 -1.64 14.74 -11.07
N ASP A 62 -2.15 15.08 -12.26
CA ASP A 62 -3.56 14.88 -12.63
C ASP A 62 -3.82 13.40 -12.94
N PRO A 63 -4.70 12.69 -12.19
CA PRO A 63 -5.00 11.28 -12.40
C PRO A 63 -5.97 11.02 -13.56
N THR A 64 -6.46 12.04 -14.25
CA THR A 64 -7.46 11.93 -15.32
C THR A 64 -7.11 10.90 -16.39
N PRO A 65 -5.87 10.78 -16.89
CA PRO A 65 -5.51 9.75 -17.86
C PRO A 65 -5.73 8.32 -17.33
N LEU A 66 -5.38 8.06 -16.07
CA LEU A 66 -5.57 6.76 -15.44
C LEU A 66 -7.06 6.44 -15.25
N LYS A 67 -7.84 7.41 -14.77
CA LYS A 67 -9.29 7.27 -14.57
C LYS A 67 -10.03 7.01 -15.88
N LYS A 68 -9.67 7.71 -16.96
CA LYS A 68 -10.23 7.47 -18.32
C LYS A 68 -9.94 6.06 -18.84
N SER A 69 -8.85 5.45 -18.40
CA SER A 69 -8.45 4.08 -18.74
C SER A 69 -8.99 3.02 -17.79
N GLY A 70 -9.94 3.38 -16.93
CA GLY A 70 -10.63 2.44 -16.03
C GLY A 70 -9.91 2.17 -14.70
N ILE A 71 -8.81 2.86 -14.40
CA ILE A 71 -8.15 2.72 -13.09
C ILE A 71 -8.87 3.58 -12.05
N VAL A 72 -9.31 2.98 -10.97
CA VAL A 72 -9.86 3.69 -9.81
C VAL A 72 -8.71 4.27 -9.00
N VAL A 73 -8.61 5.60 -8.92
CA VAL A 73 -7.55 6.28 -8.15
C VAL A 73 -8.13 6.79 -6.84
N LEU A 74 -7.54 6.34 -5.72
CA LEU A 74 -7.94 6.65 -4.35
C LEU A 74 -6.86 7.51 -3.69
N ASP A 75 -7.24 8.70 -3.22
CA ASP A 75 -6.35 9.65 -2.58
C ASP A 75 -6.39 9.48 -1.06
N TRP A 76 -5.39 8.81 -0.50
CA TRP A 76 -5.22 8.56 0.92
C TRP A 76 -3.94 9.22 1.44
N TYR A 77 -3.91 10.54 1.33
CA TYR A 77 -2.76 11.33 1.77
C TYR A 77 -2.55 11.23 3.28
N PHE A 78 -1.31 11.09 3.66
CA PHE A 78 -0.81 11.34 5.01
C PHE A 78 0.65 11.79 4.96
N GLU A 79 1.12 12.41 6.05
CA GLU A 79 2.42 13.05 6.13
C GLU A 79 3.58 12.08 5.87
N ASP A 80 4.60 12.54 5.14
CA ASP A 80 5.76 11.71 4.82
C ASP A 80 6.53 11.30 6.08
N GLY A 81 7.00 10.08 6.10
CA GLY A 81 7.66 9.49 7.26
C GLY A 81 6.73 9.18 8.45
N SER A 82 5.44 9.56 8.39
CA SER A 82 4.48 9.23 9.45
C SER A 82 3.93 7.80 9.31
N THR A 83 3.16 7.40 10.32
CA THR A 83 2.34 6.18 10.29
C THR A 83 0.97 6.50 9.70
N PRO A 84 0.29 5.53 9.06
CA PRO A 84 -1.03 5.77 8.49
C PRO A 84 -2.05 6.08 9.59
N PRO A 85 -3.00 7.01 9.35
CA PRO A 85 -4.17 7.20 10.20
C PRO A 85 -5.04 5.93 10.28
N ASP A 86 -5.72 5.73 11.41
CA ASP A 86 -6.65 4.60 11.59
C ASP A 86 -7.67 4.49 10.44
N SER A 87 -8.21 5.63 9.97
CA SER A 87 -9.17 5.68 8.87
C SER A 87 -8.62 5.13 7.57
N VAL A 88 -7.35 5.43 7.25
CA VAL A 88 -6.70 4.95 6.03
C VAL A 88 -6.50 3.44 6.09
N VAL A 89 -6.10 2.90 7.25
CA VAL A 89 -5.95 1.44 7.43
C VAL A 89 -7.30 0.73 7.30
N LEU A 90 -8.37 1.30 7.88
CA LEU A 90 -9.71 0.74 7.77
C LEU A 90 -10.21 0.77 6.32
N SER A 91 -10.04 1.89 5.61
CA SER A 91 -10.39 1.99 4.19
C SER A 91 -9.62 0.99 3.33
N LEU A 92 -8.35 0.71 3.67
CA LEU A 92 -7.55 -0.31 2.97
C LEU A 92 -8.14 -1.72 3.17
N ARG A 93 -8.57 -2.05 4.39
CA ARG A 93 -9.24 -3.33 4.68
C ARG A 93 -10.53 -3.50 3.90
N ASP A 94 -11.36 -2.46 3.89
CA ASP A 94 -12.63 -2.47 3.15
C ASP A 94 -12.38 -2.63 1.65
N LEU A 95 -11.39 -1.90 1.11
CA LEU A 95 -10.99 -2.03 -0.29
C LEU A 95 -10.52 -3.47 -0.61
N ILE A 96 -9.58 -4.02 0.16
CA ILE A 96 -9.06 -5.37 -0.06
C ILE A 96 -10.19 -6.41 -0.01
N SER A 97 -11.13 -6.25 0.93
CA SER A 97 -12.29 -7.15 1.06
C SER A 97 -13.26 -7.08 -0.12
N SER A 98 -13.26 -5.97 -0.85
CA SER A 98 -14.10 -5.77 -2.04
C SER A 98 -13.45 -6.24 -3.36
N LEU A 99 -12.13 -6.43 -3.35
CA LEU A 99 -11.40 -6.86 -4.54
C LEU A 99 -11.57 -8.36 -4.78
N PRO A 100 -11.69 -8.79 -6.04
CA PRO A 100 -11.67 -10.21 -6.38
C PRO A 100 -10.35 -10.88 -5.94
N PRO A 101 -10.38 -12.16 -5.54
CA PRO A 101 -9.14 -12.91 -5.31
C PRO A 101 -8.21 -12.86 -6.52
N SER A 102 -6.91 -12.93 -6.26
CA SER A 102 -5.84 -12.82 -7.27
C SER A 102 -5.73 -11.46 -7.97
N SER A 103 -6.43 -10.43 -7.49
CA SER A 103 -6.24 -9.06 -7.95
C SER A 103 -4.88 -8.50 -7.54
N THR A 104 -4.42 -7.47 -8.23
CA THR A 104 -3.27 -6.67 -7.82
C THR A 104 -3.72 -5.25 -7.43
N LEU A 105 -3.42 -4.84 -6.20
CA LEU A 105 -3.63 -3.47 -5.73
C LEU A 105 -2.34 -2.68 -5.85
N ALA A 106 -2.36 -1.59 -6.61
CA ALA A 106 -1.22 -0.69 -6.72
C ALA A 106 -1.25 0.37 -5.62
N LEU A 107 -0.09 0.66 -5.03
CA LEU A 107 0.09 1.73 -4.05
C LEU A 107 1.36 2.52 -4.38
N HIS A 108 1.30 3.85 -4.30
CA HIS A 108 2.50 4.66 -4.37
C HIS A 108 2.50 5.81 -3.36
N CYS A 109 3.69 6.32 -3.07
CA CYS A 109 3.91 7.60 -2.41
C CYS A 109 4.88 8.44 -3.26
N VAL A 110 5.86 9.13 -2.70
CA VAL A 110 6.87 9.84 -3.51
C VAL A 110 7.93 8.85 -4.02
N SER A 111 8.67 8.23 -3.13
CA SER A 111 9.80 7.32 -3.44
C SER A 111 9.49 5.84 -3.24
N GLY A 112 8.25 5.50 -2.89
CA GLY A 112 7.83 4.13 -2.65
C GLY A 112 8.55 3.38 -1.52
N ILE A 113 9.16 4.10 -0.56
CA ILE A 113 9.93 3.47 0.54
C ILE A 113 9.33 3.70 1.94
N GLY A 114 8.34 4.57 2.11
CA GLY A 114 7.73 4.87 3.40
C GLY A 114 6.24 4.57 3.44
N ARG A 115 5.42 5.53 3.00
CA ARG A 115 3.95 5.51 3.12
C ARG A 115 3.27 4.33 2.43
N ALA A 116 3.59 4.03 1.19
CA ALA A 116 3.03 2.88 0.49
C ALA A 116 3.48 1.55 1.11
N PRO A 117 4.77 1.31 1.41
CA PRO A 117 5.23 0.11 2.09
C PRO A 117 4.60 -0.16 3.45
N VAL A 118 4.35 0.87 4.28
CA VAL A 118 3.74 0.65 5.60
C VAL A 118 2.29 0.20 5.49
N LEU A 119 1.55 0.67 4.49
CA LEU A 119 0.19 0.18 4.21
C LEU A 119 0.19 -1.26 3.70
N VAL A 120 1.13 -1.62 2.82
CA VAL A 120 1.26 -3.00 2.34
C VAL A 120 1.62 -3.95 3.49
N ALA A 121 2.60 -3.58 4.34
CA ALA A 121 2.95 -4.39 5.51
C ALA A 121 1.77 -4.55 6.47
N ALA A 122 1.01 -3.47 6.74
CA ALA A 122 -0.18 -3.53 7.57
C ALA A 122 -1.26 -4.47 6.98
N ALA A 123 -1.48 -4.42 5.66
CA ALA A 123 -2.41 -5.31 4.97
C ALA A 123 -1.99 -6.79 5.10
N LEU A 124 -0.70 -7.09 4.95
CA LEU A 124 -0.16 -8.44 5.12
C LEU A 124 -0.35 -8.96 6.55
N VAL A 125 -0.12 -8.09 7.55
CA VAL A 125 -0.38 -8.43 8.97
C VAL A 125 -1.87 -8.71 9.23
N ASP A 126 -2.76 -7.92 8.64
CA ASP A 126 -4.21 -8.14 8.74
C ASP A 126 -4.67 -9.47 8.11
N GLN A 127 -3.91 -10.00 7.17
CA GLN A 127 -4.11 -11.29 6.53
C GLN A 127 -3.47 -12.46 7.30
N GLY A 128 -2.91 -12.20 8.48
CA GLY A 128 -2.38 -13.22 9.38
C GLY A 128 -0.88 -13.49 9.23
N ILE A 129 -0.15 -12.65 8.49
CA ILE A 129 1.31 -12.71 8.41
C ILE A 129 1.89 -12.08 9.67
N ASP A 130 2.90 -12.71 10.27
CA ASP A 130 3.60 -12.10 11.41
C ASP A 130 4.14 -10.71 11.04
N PRO A 131 4.05 -9.70 11.93
CA PRO A 131 4.50 -8.35 11.63
C PRO A 131 5.97 -8.28 11.17
N THR A 132 6.85 -9.08 11.76
CA THR A 132 8.28 -9.12 11.38
C THR A 132 8.44 -9.72 9.98
N ASP A 133 7.75 -10.84 9.71
CA ASP A 133 7.77 -11.47 8.40
C ASP A 133 7.21 -10.54 7.31
N ALA A 134 6.14 -9.79 7.60
CA ALA A 134 5.57 -8.82 6.68
C ALA A 134 6.55 -7.69 6.34
N VAL A 135 7.27 -7.19 7.35
CA VAL A 135 8.33 -6.19 7.18
C VAL A 135 9.47 -6.74 6.32
N ASP A 136 9.93 -7.95 6.61
CA ASP A 136 11.04 -8.59 5.89
C ASP A 136 10.65 -8.89 4.44
N LEU A 137 9.42 -9.34 4.20
CA LEU A 137 8.89 -9.54 2.85
C LEU A 137 8.88 -8.23 2.05
N VAL A 138 8.38 -7.15 2.64
CA VAL A 138 8.37 -5.83 1.98
C VAL A 138 9.80 -5.36 1.72
N ARG A 139 10.73 -5.47 2.67
CA ARG A 139 12.13 -5.05 2.54
C ARG A 139 12.92 -5.87 1.52
N LYS A 140 12.60 -7.16 1.39
CA LYS A 140 13.20 -8.04 0.38
C LYS A 140 12.93 -7.53 -1.03
N HIS A 141 11.72 -7.02 -1.30
CA HIS A 141 11.32 -6.52 -2.62
C HIS A 141 11.56 -5.02 -2.78
N ARG A 142 11.57 -4.27 -1.67
CA ARG A 142 11.74 -2.81 -1.65
C ARG A 142 12.81 -2.41 -0.63
N ARG A 143 14.07 -2.51 -1.04
CA ARG A 143 15.22 -2.20 -0.17
C ARG A 143 15.13 -0.78 0.40
N GLY A 144 15.35 -0.63 1.71
CA GLY A 144 15.26 0.64 2.42
C GLY A 144 13.85 1.05 2.83
N ALA A 145 12.85 0.18 2.60
CA ALA A 145 11.49 0.45 3.03
C ALA A 145 11.37 0.50 4.55
N LEU A 146 10.42 1.34 5.01
CA LEU A 146 10.01 1.50 6.40
C LEU A 146 11.07 2.15 7.29
N ASN A 147 10.80 3.37 7.72
CA ASN A 147 11.60 4.04 8.72
C ASN A 147 11.35 3.47 10.13
N ARG A 148 12.14 3.91 11.12
CA ARG A 148 12.06 3.41 12.50
C ARG A 148 10.67 3.60 13.12
N LYS A 149 10.00 4.75 12.88
CA LYS A 149 8.67 5.05 13.40
C LYS A 149 7.60 4.12 12.80
N GLN A 150 7.66 3.86 11.50
CA GLN A 150 6.75 2.96 10.79
C GLN A 150 6.97 1.50 11.21
N LEU A 151 8.24 1.11 11.40
CA LEU A 151 8.59 -0.21 11.92
C LEU A 151 8.00 -0.43 13.31
N ALA A 152 8.27 0.47 14.26
CA ALA A 152 7.74 0.38 15.61
C ALA A 152 6.19 0.33 15.63
N TRP A 153 5.54 1.11 14.77
CA TRP A 153 4.07 1.10 14.64
C TRP A 153 3.53 -0.27 14.19
N LEU A 154 4.27 -0.99 13.32
CA LEU A 154 3.89 -2.31 12.81
C LEU A 154 4.14 -3.43 13.82
N VAL A 155 5.35 -3.47 14.43
CA VAL A 155 5.86 -4.66 15.14
C VAL A 155 5.75 -4.58 16.66
N ASP A 156 5.75 -3.39 17.25
CA ASP A 156 5.78 -3.27 18.72
C ASP A 156 4.46 -3.75 19.33
N ASP A 157 4.57 -4.36 20.52
CA ASP A 157 3.40 -4.82 21.28
C ASP A 157 2.44 -3.68 21.65
N ASP A 158 2.98 -2.49 21.83
CA ASP A 158 2.28 -1.23 22.01
C ASP A 158 2.10 -0.45 20.70
N GLY A 159 2.42 -1.05 19.57
CA GLY A 159 2.33 -0.44 18.25
C GLY A 159 0.91 -0.03 17.87
N GLY A 160 0.81 0.98 17.01
CA GLY A 160 -0.47 1.53 16.59
C GLY A 160 -1.35 0.53 15.88
N LEU A 161 -0.79 -0.33 15.02
CA LEU A 161 -1.54 -1.37 14.31
C LEU A 161 -2.19 -2.38 15.27
N LYS A 162 -1.44 -2.84 16.28
CA LYS A 162 -1.96 -3.78 17.29
C LYS A 162 -3.06 -3.15 18.15
N LYS A 163 -2.91 -1.86 18.50
CA LYS A 163 -3.96 -1.10 19.20
C LYS A 163 -5.22 -0.95 18.34
N LEU A 164 -5.07 -0.63 17.06
CA LEU A 164 -6.18 -0.54 16.11
C LEU A 164 -6.92 -1.88 15.99
N ASN A 165 -6.18 -2.99 15.89
CA ASN A 165 -6.75 -4.32 15.78
C ASN A 165 -7.52 -4.72 17.04
N LYS A 166 -7.00 -4.42 18.23
CA LYS A 166 -7.71 -4.63 19.51
C LYS A 166 -8.99 -3.81 19.61
N LYS A 167 -8.96 -2.53 19.19
CA LYS A 167 -10.11 -1.61 19.20
C LYS A 167 -11.23 -2.11 18.27
N ASN A 168 -10.88 -2.59 17.09
CA ASN A 168 -11.87 -3.09 16.13
C ASN A 168 -12.50 -4.41 16.57
N LYS A 169 -11.72 -5.34 17.14
CA LYS A 169 -12.28 -6.57 17.73
C LYS A 169 -13.31 -6.27 18.82
N LYS A 170 -13.03 -5.30 19.71
CA LYS A 170 -13.99 -4.88 20.76
C LYS A 170 -15.28 -4.30 20.16
N LYS A 171 -15.19 -3.44 19.14
CA LYS A 171 -16.37 -2.87 18.45
C LYS A 171 -17.22 -3.95 17.77
N GLY A 172 -16.59 -4.92 17.11
CA GLY A 172 -17.27 -6.03 16.45
C GLY A 172 -18.02 -6.94 17.43
N VAL A 173 -17.46 -7.20 18.60
CA VAL A 173 -18.13 -7.98 19.67
C VAL A 173 -19.32 -7.21 20.25
N LEU A 174 -19.16 -5.92 20.53
CA LEU A 174 -20.23 -5.06 21.05
C LEU A 174 -21.40 -4.95 20.06
N GLY A 175 -21.10 -4.75 18.77
CA GLY A 175 -22.13 -4.69 17.72
C GLY A 175 -22.93 -5.97 17.56
N LYS A 176 -22.30 -7.13 17.75
CA LYS A 176 -23.01 -8.44 17.75
C LYS A 176 -23.88 -8.66 18.99
N LEU A 177 -23.52 -8.08 20.14
CA LEU A 177 -24.28 -8.18 21.39
C LEU A 177 -25.49 -7.26 21.40
N PHE A 178 -25.43 -6.09 20.78
CA PHE A 178 -26.51 -5.10 20.77
C PHE A 178 -27.29 -5.03 19.45
N GLY A 179 -26.88 -5.75 18.41
CA GLY A 179 -27.53 -5.75 17.10
C GLY A 179 -28.58 -6.86 16.86
N ARG A 180 -28.99 -7.58 17.88
CA ARG A 180 -30.15 -8.49 17.81
C ARG A 180 -31.38 -7.79 18.39
N LYS A 181 -32.07 -7.04 17.56
CA LYS A 181 -33.51 -6.76 17.69
C LYS A 181 -34.18 -7.09 16.37
#